data_2c0620576e63549ccad18e494c622c70
#
_entry.id   2c0620576e63549ccad18e494c622c70
#
_cell.length_a   1.000
_cell.length_b   1.000
_cell.length_c   1.000
_cell.angle_alpha   90.00
_cell.angle_beta   90.00
_cell.angle_gamma   90.00
#
_symmetry.space_group_name_H-M   'P 1'
#
loop_
_entity.id
_entity.type
_entity.pdbx_description
1 polymer ?
#
loop_
_entity_poly.entity_id
_entity_poly.type
_entity_poly.pdbx_seq_one_letter_code
_entity_poly.pdbx_strand_id
1 'polypeptide(L)'
;WTDGLRRFARSLGKLIYFMDAACDLQADRKKGQYNPLLLLGIGSGAEFAPQLRLLAGDAAEEFERLPIVQDAELLQNILYSGVWTRFEAAFRPQQEEQA
;
A
#
# COMPACT_ATOMS: atom_id res chain seq x y z
N TRP A 1 -24.37 0.78 3.39
CA TRP A 1 -23.20 1.56 2.90
C TRP A 1 -22.18 1.82 4.00
N THR A 2 -22.66 1.91 5.22
CA THR A 2 -21.75 2.06 6.37
C THR A 2 -20.81 0.85 6.48
N ASP A 3 -21.34 -0.36 6.29
CA ASP A 3 -20.51 -1.56 6.35
C ASP A 3 -19.52 -1.61 5.19
N GLY A 4 -19.96 -1.18 4.02
CA GLY A 4 -19.06 -1.10 2.87
C GLY A 4 -17.94 -0.11 3.10
N LEU A 5 -18.28 1.04 3.68
CA LEU A 5 -17.27 2.05 4.00
C LEU A 5 -16.27 1.53 5.03
N ARG A 6 -16.74 0.79 6.02
CA ARG A 6 -15.85 0.19 7.01
C ARG A 6 -14.91 -0.83 6.38
N ARG A 7 -15.41 -1.66 5.48
CA ARG A 7 -14.57 -2.64 4.79
C ARG A 7 -13.52 -1.95 3.95
N PHE A 8 -13.93 -0.92 3.22
CA PHE A 8 -12.97 -0.15 2.42
C PHE A 8 -11.92 0.51 3.30
N ALA A 9 -12.33 1.17 4.37
CA ALA A 9 -11.40 1.84 5.27
C ALA A 9 -10.42 0.85 5.89
N ARG A 10 -10.89 -0.34 6.24
CA ARG A 10 -10.04 -1.39 6.81
C ARG A 10 -9.01 -1.86 5.78
N SER A 11 -9.45 -2.11 4.55
CA SER A 11 -8.56 -2.56 3.50
C SER A 11 -7.52 -1.49 3.16
N LEU A 12 -7.96 -0.24 3.08
CA LEU A 12 -7.05 0.87 2.81
C LEU A 12 -6.06 1.06 3.95
N GLY A 13 -6.54 0.95 5.18
CA GLY A 13 -5.68 1.06 6.35
C GLY A 13 -4.58 0.01 6.38
N LYS A 14 -4.93 -1.23 6.05
CA LYS A 14 -3.93 -2.30 5.95
C LYS A 14 -2.89 -1.99 4.89
N LEU A 15 -3.35 -1.53 3.73
CA LEU A 15 -2.46 -1.19 2.64
C LEU A 15 -1.47 -0.11 3.05
N ILE A 16 -1.97 0.97 3.66
CA ILE A 16 -1.13 2.08 4.08
C ILE A 16 -0.14 1.64 5.15
N TYR A 17 -0.63 0.86 6.13
CA TYR A 17 0.22 0.38 7.23
C TYR A 17 1.39 -0.44 6.69
N PHE A 18 1.12 -1.40 5.84
CA PHE A 18 2.18 -2.27 5.32
C PHE A 18 3.04 -1.57 4.27
N MET A 19 2.47 -0.62 3.54
CA MET A 19 3.26 0.17 2.62
C MET A 19 4.29 1.03 3.36
N ASP A 20 3.86 1.68 4.44
CA ASP A 20 4.80 2.45 5.26
C ASP A 20 5.88 1.55 5.85
N ALA A 21 5.48 0.37 6.34
CA ALA A 21 6.45 -0.58 6.87
C ALA A 21 7.48 -0.98 5.81
N ALA A 22 7.03 -1.23 4.59
CA ALA A 22 7.93 -1.59 3.50
C ALA A 22 8.85 -0.44 3.12
N CYS A 23 8.33 0.79 3.10
CA CYS A 23 9.13 1.96 2.79
C CYS A 23 10.20 2.23 3.85
N ASP A 24 9.87 1.97 5.11
CA ASP A 24 10.75 2.28 6.23
C ASP A 24 11.64 1.11 6.65
N LEU A 25 11.52 -0.03 5.98
CA LEU A 25 12.16 -1.26 6.42
C LEU A 25 13.67 -1.14 6.62
N GLN A 26 14.37 -0.55 5.65
CA GLN A 26 15.82 -0.43 5.74
C GLN A 26 16.25 0.49 6.88
N ALA A 27 15.56 1.63 7.00
CA ALA A 27 15.87 2.57 8.06
C ALA A 27 15.57 1.98 9.42
N ASP A 28 14.44 1.28 9.57
CA ASP A 28 14.07 0.66 10.83
C ASP A 28 15.05 -0.43 11.23
N ARG A 29 15.51 -1.21 10.25
CA ARG A 29 16.51 -2.25 10.51
C ARG A 29 17.79 -1.64 11.04
N LYS A 30 18.28 -0.58 10.40
CA LYS A 30 19.51 0.07 10.81
C LYS A 30 19.41 0.66 12.20
N LYS A 31 18.24 1.19 12.54
CA LYS A 31 18.04 1.84 13.84
C LYS A 31 17.59 0.87 14.93
N GLY A 32 17.35 -0.37 14.59
CA GLY A 32 16.83 -1.35 15.53
C GLY A 32 15.41 -1.06 15.96
N GLN A 33 14.64 -0.38 15.15
CA GLN A 33 13.27 -0.03 15.46
C GLN A 33 12.31 -1.10 15.00
N TYR A 34 11.13 -1.12 15.62
CA TYR A 34 10.09 -2.06 15.28
C TYR A 34 9.65 -1.89 13.83
N ASN A 35 9.47 -3.01 13.15
CA ASN A 35 8.84 -3.04 11.83
C ASN A 35 8.22 -4.42 11.68
N PRO A 36 6.90 -4.49 11.36
CA PRO A 36 6.22 -5.79 11.27
C PRO A 36 6.83 -6.71 10.22
N LEU A 37 7.40 -6.17 9.15
CA LEU A 37 7.99 -7.01 8.11
C LEU A 37 9.24 -7.71 8.61
N LEU A 38 9.99 -7.09 9.50
CA LEU A 38 11.15 -7.74 10.11
C LEU A 38 10.72 -8.93 10.95
N LEU A 39 9.60 -8.83 11.65
CA LEU A 39 9.07 -9.93 12.42
C LEU A 39 8.64 -11.09 11.54
N LEU A 40 8.26 -10.81 10.31
CA LEU A 40 7.87 -11.84 9.34
C LEU A 40 9.05 -12.41 8.58
N GLY A 41 10.26 -11.94 8.88
CA GLY A 41 11.45 -12.43 8.21
C GLY A 41 11.67 -11.86 6.81
N ILE A 42 11.02 -10.76 6.50
CA ILE A 42 11.13 -10.14 5.18
C ILE A 42 12.35 -9.23 5.17
N GLY A 43 13.22 -9.44 4.18
CA GLY A 43 14.51 -8.76 4.13
C GLY A 43 14.49 -7.43 3.40
N SER A 44 13.52 -7.21 2.50
CA SER A 44 13.42 -5.95 1.77
C SER A 44 11.97 -5.64 1.48
N GLY A 45 11.69 -4.34 1.28
CA GLY A 45 10.34 -3.94 0.91
C GLY A 45 9.89 -4.54 -0.41
N ALA A 46 10.82 -4.72 -1.33
CA ALA A 46 10.50 -5.29 -2.64
C ALA A 46 10.01 -6.73 -2.53
N GLU A 47 10.49 -7.48 -1.55
CA GLU A 47 10.00 -8.85 -1.33
C GLU A 47 8.52 -8.88 -0.98
N PHE A 48 8.03 -7.80 -0.39
CA PHE A 48 6.64 -7.71 0.03
C PHE A 48 5.73 -7.13 -1.05
N ALA A 49 6.28 -6.76 -2.21
CA ALA A 49 5.51 -6.15 -3.28
C ALA A 49 4.30 -6.97 -3.73
N PRO A 50 4.40 -8.31 -3.90
CA PRO A 50 3.22 -9.08 -4.29
C PRO A 50 2.08 -8.97 -3.28
N GLN A 51 2.40 -8.99 -1.99
CA GLN A 51 1.40 -8.86 -0.95
C GLN A 51 0.78 -7.47 -0.94
N LEU A 52 1.58 -6.44 -1.19
CA LEU A 52 1.06 -5.09 -1.28
C LEU A 52 0.10 -4.94 -2.46
N ARG A 53 0.39 -5.60 -3.57
CA ARG A 53 -0.52 -5.60 -4.72
C ARG A 53 -1.84 -6.26 -4.39
N LEU A 54 -1.81 -7.34 -3.60
CA LEU A 54 -3.05 -7.98 -3.15
C LEU A 54 -3.85 -7.06 -2.24
N LEU A 55 -3.17 -6.40 -1.32
CA LEU A 55 -3.85 -5.45 -0.43
C LEU A 55 -4.43 -4.27 -1.21
N ALA A 56 -3.71 -3.78 -2.21
CA ALA A 56 -4.20 -2.72 -3.07
C ALA A 56 -5.42 -3.18 -3.87
N GLY A 57 -5.38 -4.42 -4.37
CA GLY A 57 -6.51 -5.00 -5.08
C GLY A 57 -7.74 -5.12 -4.19
N ASP A 58 -7.56 -5.56 -2.95
CA ASP A 58 -8.66 -5.65 -1.99
C ASP A 58 -9.28 -4.28 -1.72
N ALA A 59 -8.45 -3.27 -1.52
CA ALA A 59 -8.94 -1.92 -1.26
C ALA A 59 -9.69 -1.38 -2.48
N ALA A 60 -9.17 -1.61 -3.67
CA ALA A 60 -9.82 -1.17 -4.90
C ALA A 60 -11.17 -1.87 -5.08
N GLU A 61 -11.22 -3.17 -4.80
CA GLU A 61 -12.44 -3.94 -4.92
C GLU A 61 -13.50 -3.45 -3.94
N GLU A 62 -13.11 -3.20 -2.69
CA GLU A 62 -14.04 -2.65 -1.71
C GLU A 62 -14.51 -1.25 -2.09
N PHE A 63 -13.62 -0.45 -2.65
CA PHE A 63 -13.97 0.88 -3.14
C PHE A 63 -15.04 0.80 -4.25
N GLU A 64 -14.86 -0.13 -5.18
CA GLU A 64 -15.80 -0.28 -6.30
C GLU A 64 -17.17 -0.76 -5.85
N ARG A 65 -17.26 -1.39 -4.69
CA ARG A 65 -18.55 -1.82 -4.14
C ARG A 65 -19.30 -0.71 -3.42
N LEU A 66 -18.66 0.43 -3.18
CA LEU A 66 -19.34 1.54 -2.52
C LEU A 66 -20.32 2.20 -3.45
N PRO A 67 -21.52 2.55 -2.95
CA PRO A 67 -22.50 3.25 -3.77
C PRO A 67 -22.18 4.74 -3.87
N ILE A 68 -20.97 5.05 -4.25
CA ILE A 68 -20.50 6.43 -4.42
C ILE A 68 -20.58 6.77 -5.88
N VAL A 69 -21.22 7.87 -6.20
CA VAL A 69 -21.39 8.29 -7.57
C VAL A 69 -20.63 9.57 -7.88
N GLN A 70 -20.69 10.53 -6.97
CA GLN A 70 -20.18 11.88 -7.30
C GLN A 70 -18.68 12.01 -7.20
N ASP A 71 -18.08 11.48 -6.16
CA ASP A 71 -16.66 11.69 -5.91
C ASP A 71 -15.81 10.46 -6.21
N ALA A 72 -16.38 9.51 -6.95
CA ALA A 72 -15.69 8.25 -7.24
C ALA A 72 -14.37 8.49 -7.96
N GLU A 73 -14.35 9.40 -8.92
CA GLU A 73 -13.14 9.67 -9.68
C GLU A 73 -12.05 10.28 -8.80
N LEU A 74 -12.43 11.22 -7.94
CA LEU A 74 -11.48 11.84 -7.03
C LEU A 74 -10.89 10.82 -6.07
N LEU A 75 -11.74 10.01 -5.46
CA LEU A 75 -11.29 8.98 -4.52
C LEU A 75 -10.42 7.93 -5.21
N GLN A 76 -10.77 7.57 -6.43
CA GLN A 76 -9.99 6.63 -7.21
C GLN A 76 -8.60 7.21 -7.51
N ASN A 77 -8.53 8.49 -7.85
CA ASN A 77 -7.25 9.15 -8.08
C ASN A 77 -6.39 9.17 -6.83
N ILE A 78 -7.01 9.41 -5.68
CA ILE A 78 -6.28 9.40 -4.41
C ILE A 78 -5.72 8.00 -4.15
N LEU A 79 -6.54 6.98 -4.34
CA LEU A 79 -6.13 5.60 -4.08
C LEU A 79 -5.00 5.16 -5.00
N TYR A 80 -5.16 5.38 -6.31
CA TYR A 80 -4.20 4.86 -7.27
C TYR A 80 -3.02 5.78 -7.49
N SER A 81 -3.23 7.09 -7.46
CA SER A 81 -2.13 8.03 -7.69
C SER A 81 -1.37 8.36 -6.42
N GLY A 82 -2.07 8.59 -5.32
CA GLY A 82 -1.43 8.93 -4.07
C GLY A 82 -0.69 7.77 -3.44
N VAL A 83 -1.42 6.68 -3.20
CA VAL A 83 -0.88 5.53 -2.48
C VAL A 83 0.05 4.72 -3.37
N TRP A 84 -0.41 4.36 -4.56
CA TRP A 84 0.34 3.49 -5.45
C TRP A 84 1.58 4.17 -6.02
N THR A 85 1.47 5.45 -6.34
CA THR A 85 2.62 6.20 -6.84
C THR A 85 3.73 6.26 -5.79
N ARG A 86 3.35 6.44 -4.53
CA ARG A 86 4.33 6.44 -3.45
C ARG A 86 5.05 5.10 -3.36
N PHE A 87 4.29 4.02 -3.46
CA PHE A 87 4.87 2.68 -3.43
C PHE A 87 5.84 2.48 -4.60
N GLU A 88 5.42 2.84 -5.80
CA GLU A 88 6.26 2.66 -6.96
C GLU A 88 7.52 3.53 -6.91
N ALA A 89 7.40 4.75 -6.41
CA ALA A 89 8.56 5.61 -6.26
C ALA A 89 9.56 5.03 -5.27
N ALA A 90 9.07 4.40 -4.20
CA ALA A 90 9.95 3.83 -3.17
C ALA A 90 10.62 2.54 -3.62
N PHE A 91 9.95 1.74 -4.45
CA PHE A 91 10.44 0.42 -4.84
C PHE A 91 10.61 0.26 -6.34
N ARG A 92 10.69 1.37 -7.04
CA ARG A 92 10.92 1.32 -8.47
C ARG A 92 12.23 0.61 -8.74
N PRO A 93 12.21 -0.35 -9.64
CA PRO A 93 13.41 -1.13 -9.92
C PRO A 93 14.55 -0.25 -10.41
N GLN A 94 15.75 -0.67 -10.06
CA GLN A 94 16.95 0.07 -10.44
C GLN A 94 17.23 0.02 -11.93
N GLN A 95 16.48 -0.77 -12.64
CA GLN A 95 16.61 -0.83 -14.09
C GLN A 95 16.41 0.54 -14.74
N GLU A 96 15.74 1.45 -14.07
CA GLU A 96 15.65 2.81 -14.57
C GLU A 96 16.97 3.53 -14.49
N GLU A 97 17.76 3.22 -13.49
CA GLU A 97 19.08 3.80 -13.38
C GLU A 97 20.03 3.25 -14.42
N GLN A 98 19.71 2.06 -14.90
CA GLN A 98 20.51 1.40 -15.92
C GLN A 98 20.13 1.81 -17.32
N ALA A 99 18.97 2.38 -17.45
CA ALA A 99 18.52 2.86 -18.73
C ALA A 99 19.14 4.20 -19.05
#